data_f130ac3e36c8ffd87721490b61b25f63
#
_entry.id   f130ac3e36c8ffd87721490b61b25f63
#
_cell.length_a   1.000
_cell.length_b   1.000
_cell.length_c   1.000
_cell.angle_alpha   90.00
_cell.angle_beta   90.00
_cell.angle_gamma   90.00
#
_symmetry.space_group_name_H-M   'P 1'
#
loop_
_entity.id
_entity.type
_entity.pdbx_description
1 polymer ?
#
loop_
_entity_poly.entity_id
_entity_poly.type
_entity_poly.pdbx_seq_one_letter_code
_entity_poly.pdbx_strand_id
1 'polypeptide(L)'
;VDLDLAFGRGENSELLARVIREVPVRVELSGGITSRSAIEAGLAMGPERVNIATQALDDIDAVCEAIDAFGERVAVCLDVRGDQLAARGGRGEGGNVWEALRVLNEAGVARLIVTDVTRDGQMNGSNRDLLARVADRTPACIIASGGVNSLADIEALRALGIEGAIVGKALY
;
A
#
# COMPACT_ATOMS: atom_id res chain seq x y z
N VAL A 1 1.58 9.72 -4.83
CA VAL A 1 0.67 9.67 -3.65
C VAL A 1 -0.06 10.99 -3.52
N ASP A 2 -1.39 10.97 -3.41
CA ASP A 2 -2.18 12.14 -3.06
C ASP A 2 -2.28 12.24 -1.52
N LEU A 3 -1.43 13.06 -0.93
CA LEU A 3 -1.44 13.25 0.53
C LEU A 3 -2.61 14.12 0.99
N ASP A 4 -3.10 15.04 0.16
CA ASP A 4 -4.23 15.89 0.53
C ASP A 4 -5.51 15.06 0.60
N LEU A 5 -5.72 14.15 -0.37
CA LEU A 5 -6.83 13.20 -0.34
C LEU A 5 -6.69 12.23 0.84
N ALA A 6 -5.48 11.69 1.09
CA ALA A 6 -5.23 10.75 2.19
C ALA A 6 -5.52 11.34 3.57
N PHE A 7 -5.34 12.65 3.74
CA PHE A 7 -5.59 13.36 5.00
C PHE A 7 -6.89 14.19 5.01
N GLY A 8 -7.73 14.08 3.97
CA GLY A 8 -9.00 14.79 3.86
C GLY A 8 -8.86 16.31 3.76
N ARG A 9 -7.77 16.81 3.16
CA ARG A 9 -7.44 18.24 3.01
C ARG A 9 -7.71 18.79 1.61
N GLY A 10 -8.08 17.94 0.67
CA GLY A 10 -8.32 18.28 -0.73
C GLY A 10 -8.02 17.10 -1.64
N GLU A 11 -7.90 17.34 -2.94
CA GLU A 11 -7.55 16.36 -3.96
C GLU A 11 -6.66 17.00 -5.04
N ASN A 12 -5.85 16.18 -5.72
CA ASN A 12 -4.94 16.61 -6.78
C ASN A 12 -5.17 15.82 -8.09
N SER A 13 -6.42 15.45 -8.39
CA SER A 13 -6.79 14.56 -9.47
C SER A 13 -6.28 15.01 -10.85
N GLU A 14 -6.37 16.30 -11.18
CA GLU A 14 -5.86 16.84 -12.45
C GLU A 14 -4.34 16.75 -12.58
N LEU A 15 -3.64 17.08 -11.49
CA LEU A 15 -2.17 16.99 -11.44
C LEU A 15 -1.72 15.53 -11.58
N LEU A 16 -2.37 14.61 -10.89
CA LEU A 16 -2.06 13.18 -10.94
C LEU A 16 -2.30 12.61 -12.35
N ALA A 17 -3.44 12.93 -12.97
CA ALA A 17 -3.73 12.51 -14.34
C ALA A 17 -2.69 13.04 -15.34
N ARG A 18 -2.19 14.26 -15.11
CA ARG A 18 -1.11 14.82 -15.91
C ARG A 18 0.21 14.10 -15.68
N VAL A 19 0.60 13.85 -14.43
CA VAL A 19 1.81 13.09 -14.10
C VAL A 19 1.76 11.70 -14.74
N ILE A 20 0.65 10.97 -14.59
CA ILE A 20 0.48 9.62 -15.15
C ILE A 20 0.70 9.62 -16.68
N ARG A 21 0.20 10.65 -17.39
CA ARG A 21 0.37 10.77 -18.85
C ARG A 21 1.78 11.14 -19.29
N GLU A 22 2.47 11.98 -18.53
CA GLU A 22 3.71 12.63 -18.97
C GLU A 22 4.98 11.89 -18.57
N VAL A 23 4.93 11.07 -17.50
CA VAL A 23 6.13 10.35 -17.06
C VAL A 23 6.36 9.08 -17.88
N PRO A 24 7.61 8.79 -18.31
CA PRO A 24 7.94 7.62 -19.14
C PRO A 24 8.14 6.35 -18.31
N VAL A 25 7.42 6.21 -17.19
CA VAL A 25 7.49 5.07 -16.27
C VAL A 25 6.09 4.63 -15.86
N ARG A 26 5.95 3.38 -15.43
CA ARG A 26 4.69 2.89 -14.88
C ARG A 26 4.41 3.57 -13.54
N VAL A 27 3.17 3.99 -13.35
CA VAL A 27 2.74 4.72 -12.15
C VAL A 27 1.78 3.87 -11.33
N GLU A 28 2.02 3.78 -10.03
CA GLU A 28 1.04 3.31 -9.06
C GLU A 28 0.43 4.51 -8.32
N LEU A 29 -0.89 4.56 -8.29
CA LEU A 29 -1.63 5.65 -7.66
C LEU A 29 -2.01 5.28 -6.23
N SER A 30 -1.62 6.12 -5.28
CA SER A 30 -1.94 5.98 -3.85
C SER A 30 -2.50 7.27 -3.27
N GLY A 31 -3.24 7.16 -2.19
CA GLY A 31 -3.70 8.27 -1.35
C GLY A 31 -5.22 8.33 -1.26
N GLY A 32 -5.78 8.01 -0.08
CA GLY A 32 -7.20 8.16 0.22
C GLY A 32 -8.17 7.29 -0.59
N ILE A 33 -7.70 6.24 -1.24
CA ILE A 33 -8.54 5.35 -2.07
C ILE A 33 -9.18 4.30 -1.17
N THR A 34 -10.43 4.55 -0.77
CA THR A 34 -11.14 3.77 0.26
C THR A 34 -12.47 3.19 -0.21
N SER A 35 -12.87 3.44 -1.46
CA SER A 35 -14.15 2.96 -2.00
C SER A 35 -14.01 2.45 -3.42
N ARG A 36 -14.97 1.63 -3.86
CA ARG A 36 -15.05 1.14 -5.25
C ARG A 36 -15.03 2.29 -6.27
N SER A 37 -15.82 3.33 -6.03
CA SER A 37 -15.84 4.50 -6.92
C SER A 37 -14.51 5.23 -7.01
N ALA A 38 -13.78 5.32 -5.88
CA ALA A 38 -12.44 5.90 -5.87
C ALA A 38 -11.42 5.02 -6.63
N ILE A 39 -11.53 3.69 -6.53
CA ILE A 39 -10.72 2.74 -7.30
C ILE A 39 -10.98 2.93 -8.81
N GLU A 40 -12.24 2.93 -9.22
CA GLU A 40 -12.65 3.10 -10.62
C GLU A 40 -12.18 4.44 -11.19
N ALA A 41 -12.37 5.53 -10.45
CA ALA A 41 -11.88 6.85 -10.82
C ALA A 41 -10.35 6.90 -10.94
N GLY A 42 -9.64 6.28 -10.00
CA GLY A 42 -8.19 6.16 -10.03
C GLY A 42 -7.69 5.39 -11.25
N LEU A 43 -8.29 4.24 -11.53
CA LEU A 43 -7.96 3.41 -12.69
C LEU A 43 -8.25 4.12 -14.03
N ALA A 44 -9.29 4.95 -14.09
CA ALA A 44 -9.63 5.74 -15.27
C ALA A 44 -8.59 6.80 -15.64
N MET A 45 -7.74 7.23 -14.71
CA MET A 45 -6.61 8.14 -14.97
C MET A 45 -5.48 7.46 -15.76
N GLY A 46 -5.46 6.11 -15.84
CA GLY A 46 -4.50 5.32 -16.61
C GLY A 46 -3.24 4.87 -15.88
N PRO A 47 -3.18 4.80 -14.53
CA PRO A 47 -2.04 4.23 -13.85
C PRO A 47 -1.93 2.73 -14.13
N GLU A 48 -0.76 2.17 -13.90
CA GLU A 48 -0.56 0.70 -13.91
C GLU A 48 -1.42 0.03 -12.84
N ARG A 49 -1.46 0.65 -11.65
CA ARG A 49 -2.13 0.09 -10.47
C ARG A 49 -2.64 1.20 -9.55
N VAL A 50 -3.69 0.86 -8.82
CA VAL A 50 -4.26 1.69 -7.76
C VAL A 50 -4.07 0.99 -6.42
N ASN A 51 -3.64 1.73 -5.41
CA ASN A 51 -3.36 1.20 -4.08
C ASN A 51 -4.52 1.53 -3.14
N ILE A 52 -5.27 0.50 -2.73
CA ILE A 52 -6.38 0.59 -1.79
C ILE A 52 -5.81 0.90 -0.41
N ALA A 53 -6.28 1.97 0.22
CA ALA A 53 -5.79 2.41 1.53
C ALA A 53 -6.19 1.45 2.64
N THR A 54 -5.35 1.31 3.67
CA THR A 54 -5.62 0.47 4.86
C THR A 54 -6.97 0.78 5.50
N GLN A 55 -7.41 2.03 5.47
CA GLN A 55 -8.71 2.45 5.98
C GLN A 55 -9.90 1.77 5.27
N ALA A 56 -9.74 1.32 4.03
CA ALA A 56 -10.79 0.59 3.32
C ALA A 56 -11.09 -0.78 3.96
N LEU A 57 -10.17 -1.31 4.75
CA LEU A 57 -10.34 -2.60 5.44
C LEU A 57 -11.37 -2.56 6.59
N ASP A 58 -11.90 -1.37 6.92
CA ASP A 58 -13.09 -1.25 7.79
C ASP A 58 -14.31 -1.94 7.14
N ASP A 59 -14.32 -2.04 5.80
CA ASP A 59 -15.26 -2.84 5.00
C ASP A 59 -14.47 -3.82 4.13
N ILE A 60 -13.98 -4.89 4.75
CA ILE A 60 -13.10 -5.87 4.10
C ILE A 60 -13.82 -6.63 2.98
N ASP A 61 -15.13 -6.78 3.06
CA ASP A 61 -15.92 -7.45 2.02
C ASP A 61 -15.90 -6.62 0.72
N ALA A 62 -16.06 -5.30 0.81
CA ALA A 62 -15.93 -4.41 -0.33
C ALA A 62 -14.51 -4.43 -0.94
N VAL A 63 -13.47 -4.61 -0.11
CA VAL A 63 -12.09 -4.79 -0.61
C VAL A 63 -11.93 -6.12 -1.34
N CYS A 64 -12.51 -7.21 -0.82
CA CYS A 64 -12.50 -8.52 -1.50
C CYS A 64 -13.21 -8.46 -2.86
N GLU A 65 -14.36 -7.79 -2.95
CA GLU A 65 -15.05 -7.54 -4.24
C GLU A 65 -14.18 -6.74 -5.22
N ALA A 66 -13.42 -5.76 -4.72
CA ALA A 66 -12.52 -4.98 -5.56
C ALA A 66 -11.33 -5.83 -6.05
N ILE A 67 -10.79 -6.73 -5.22
CA ILE A 67 -9.75 -7.68 -5.62
C ILE A 67 -10.26 -8.59 -6.74
N ASP A 68 -11.44 -9.17 -6.60
CA ASP A 68 -12.05 -10.03 -7.62
C ASP A 68 -12.27 -9.26 -8.94
N ALA A 69 -12.79 -8.02 -8.86
CA ALA A 69 -13.15 -7.22 -10.03
C ALA A 69 -11.93 -6.67 -10.80
N PHE A 70 -10.85 -6.31 -10.11
CA PHE A 70 -9.72 -5.57 -10.70
C PHE A 70 -8.40 -6.35 -10.71
N GLY A 71 -8.30 -7.46 -9.99
CA GLY A 71 -7.14 -8.36 -9.97
C GLY A 71 -5.82 -7.60 -9.72
N GLU A 72 -4.85 -7.80 -10.61
CA GLU A 72 -3.52 -7.18 -10.52
C GLU A 72 -3.50 -5.66 -10.69
N ARG A 73 -4.63 -5.05 -11.09
CA ARG A 73 -4.76 -3.59 -11.20
C ARG A 73 -4.92 -2.90 -9.84
N VAL A 74 -5.08 -3.67 -8.76
CA VAL A 74 -5.13 -3.16 -7.39
C VAL A 74 -4.06 -3.79 -6.52
N ALA A 75 -3.57 -3.03 -5.55
CA ALA A 75 -2.80 -3.52 -4.43
C ALA A 75 -3.47 -3.05 -3.13
N VAL A 76 -3.34 -3.81 -2.05
CA VAL A 76 -3.92 -3.45 -0.76
C VAL A 76 -2.82 -2.98 0.18
N CYS A 77 -2.99 -1.79 0.76
CA CYS A 77 -2.07 -1.26 1.76
C CYS A 77 -2.39 -1.85 3.14
N LEU A 78 -1.34 -2.26 3.83
CA LEU A 78 -1.34 -2.68 5.22
C LEU A 78 -0.41 -1.74 5.99
N ASP A 79 -0.93 -0.65 6.52
CA ASP A 79 -0.23 0.19 7.47
C ASP A 79 -0.34 -0.46 8.85
N VAL A 80 0.80 -0.81 9.46
CA VAL A 80 0.85 -1.69 10.63
C VAL A 80 1.59 -1.02 11.79
N ARG A 81 1.04 -1.17 12.99
CA ARG A 81 1.70 -0.84 14.26
C ARG A 81 1.65 -2.06 15.17
N GLY A 82 2.78 -2.72 15.38
CA GLY A 82 2.81 -4.03 16.03
C GLY A 82 2.06 -5.07 15.21
N ASP A 83 0.96 -5.61 15.73
CA ASP A 83 0.09 -6.56 15.04
C ASP A 83 -1.28 -5.93 14.67
N GLN A 84 -1.43 -4.60 14.81
CA GLN A 84 -2.66 -3.89 14.51
C GLN A 84 -2.55 -3.08 13.23
N LEU A 85 -3.62 -3.01 12.46
CA LEU A 85 -3.77 -2.09 11.34
C LEU A 85 -3.87 -0.65 11.88
N ALA A 86 -3.16 0.27 11.26
CA ALA A 86 -3.06 1.67 11.68
C ALA A 86 -3.40 2.60 10.53
N ALA A 87 -4.69 2.73 10.21
CA ALA A 87 -5.14 3.58 9.12
C ALA A 87 -4.68 5.03 9.28
N ARG A 88 -4.07 5.60 8.25
CA ARG A 88 -3.64 7.01 8.24
C ARG A 88 -4.88 7.91 8.24
N GLY A 89 -4.94 8.84 9.19
CA GLY A 89 -6.09 9.74 9.36
C GLY A 89 -7.29 9.13 10.08
N GLY A 90 -7.25 7.84 10.42
CA GLY A 90 -8.30 7.15 11.18
C GLY A 90 -8.21 7.40 12.68
N ARG A 91 -9.37 7.48 13.34
CA ARG A 91 -9.47 7.51 14.79
C ARG A 91 -9.81 6.11 15.28
N GLY A 92 -8.80 5.26 15.45
CA GLY A 92 -9.03 3.94 16.03
C GLY A 92 -7.87 2.99 15.79
N GLU A 93 -7.78 1.97 16.62
CA GLU A 93 -6.99 0.79 16.34
C GLU A 93 -7.78 0.01 15.27
N GLY A 94 -7.20 -0.17 14.11
CA GLY A 94 -7.71 -1.07 13.09
C GLY A 94 -7.70 -2.52 13.58
N GLY A 95 -8.31 -3.42 12.84
CA GLY A 95 -8.32 -4.84 13.13
C GLY A 95 -6.92 -5.46 13.18
N ASN A 96 -6.85 -6.72 13.56
CA ASN A 96 -5.60 -7.48 13.58
C ASN A 96 -5.10 -7.71 12.15
N VAL A 97 -3.82 -7.40 11.87
CA VAL A 97 -3.24 -7.53 10.53
C VAL A 97 -3.24 -8.98 10.03
N TRP A 98 -3.09 -9.96 10.94
CA TRP A 98 -3.03 -11.39 10.55
C TRP A 98 -4.41 -11.93 10.15
N GLU A 99 -5.48 -11.43 10.78
CA GLU A 99 -6.86 -11.76 10.39
C GLU A 99 -7.20 -11.14 9.03
N ALA A 100 -6.88 -9.88 8.83
CA ALA A 100 -7.07 -9.22 7.54
C ALA A 100 -6.27 -9.92 6.44
N LEU A 101 -4.99 -10.28 6.69
CA LEU A 101 -4.14 -10.98 5.75
C LEU A 101 -4.74 -12.33 5.32
N ARG A 102 -5.33 -13.08 6.26
CA ARG A 102 -6.00 -14.35 5.95
C ARG A 102 -7.18 -14.13 4.99
N VAL A 103 -8.04 -13.15 5.26
CA VAL A 103 -9.19 -12.85 4.41
C VAL A 103 -8.74 -12.37 3.01
N LEU A 104 -7.75 -11.49 2.95
CA LEU A 104 -7.19 -11.01 1.68
C LEU A 104 -6.56 -12.13 0.85
N ASN A 105 -5.90 -13.09 1.49
CA ASN A 105 -5.37 -14.28 0.81
C ASN A 105 -6.48 -15.15 0.23
N GLU A 106 -7.57 -15.37 0.99
CA GLU A 106 -8.74 -16.11 0.52
C GLU A 106 -9.43 -15.41 -0.66
N ALA A 107 -9.40 -14.08 -0.69
CA ALA A 107 -9.88 -13.27 -1.82
C ALA A 107 -8.91 -13.26 -3.02
N GLY A 108 -7.72 -13.86 -2.90
CA GLY A 108 -6.74 -13.93 -3.98
C GLY A 108 -6.01 -12.62 -4.26
N VAL A 109 -5.72 -11.82 -3.21
CA VAL A 109 -4.96 -10.58 -3.36
C VAL A 109 -3.63 -10.83 -4.07
N ALA A 110 -3.38 -10.11 -5.16
CA ALA A 110 -2.16 -10.28 -5.95
C ALA A 110 -0.96 -9.55 -5.33
N ARG A 111 -1.21 -8.41 -4.66
CA ARG A 111 -0.12 -7.55 -4.15
C ARG A 111 -0.52 -6.79 -2.89
N LEU A 112 0.43 -6.72 -1.96
CA LEU A 112 0.30 -6.00 -0.69
C LEU A 112 1.39 -4.93 -0.58
N ILE A 113 1.04 -3.76 -0.07
CA ILE A 113 2.00 -2.73 0.33
C ILE A 113 2.03 -2.71 1.86
N VAL A 114 3.14 -3.13 2.45
CA VAL A 114 3.27 -3.26 3.90
C VAL A 114 4.12 -2.12 4.46
N THR A 115 3.52 -1.31 5.34
CA THR A 115 4.18 -0.17 5.97
C THR A 115 4.21 -0.36 7.49
N ASP A 116 5.39 -0.37 8.09
CA ASP A 116 5.49 -0.12 9.53
C ASP A 116 5.39 1.39 9.78
N VAL A 117 4.27 1.84 10.32
CA VAL A 117 4.01 3.28 10.54
C VAL A 117 4.95 3.88 11.60
N THR A 118 5.60 3.08 12.43
CA THR A 118 6.57 3.57 13.42
C THR A 118 7.92 3.90 12.78
N ARG A 119 8.20 3.36 11.60
CA ARG A 119 9.44 3.57 10.82
C ARG A 119 9.25 4.51 9.64
N ASP A 120 7.99 4.79 9.27
CA ASP A 120 7.70 5.66 8.13
C ASP A 120 8.32 7.04 8.33
N GLY A 121 9.11 7.46 7.35
CA GLY A 121 9.82 8.73 7.37
C GLY A 121 10.98 8.84 8.36
N GLN A 122 11.36 7.77 9.09
CA GLN A 122 12.43 7.80 10.09
C GLN A 122 13.83 7.50 9.51
N MET A 123 13.92 6.93 8.30
CA MET A 123 15.19 6.58 7.64
C MET A 123 16.10 5.66 8.49
N ASN A 124 15.51 4.74 9.25
CA ASN A 124 16.22 3.82 10.14
C ASN A 124 16.14 2.35 9.73
N GLY A 125 15.89 2.11 8.45
CA GLY A 125 15.68 0.79 7.85
C GLY A 125 14.23 0.32 7.95
N SER A 126 13.83 -0.54 7.01
CA SER A 126 12.51 -1.19 7.01
C SER A 126 12.39 -2.24 8.12
N ASN A 127 11.17 -2.53 8.54
CA ASN A 127 10.90 -3.59 9.52
C ASN A 127 10.96 -4.97 8.87
N ARG A 128 12.18 -5.53 8.78
CA ARG A 128 12.42 -6.82 8.13
C ARG A 128 11.71 -7.98 8.83
N ASP A 129 11.56 -7.93 10.16
CA ASP A 129 10.87 -8.97 10.92
C ASP A 129 9.38 -8.99 10.59
N LEU A 130 8.72 -7.83 10.50
CA LEU A 130 7.33 -7.73 10.06
C LEU A 130 7.19 -8.26 8.62
N LEU A 131 8.06 -7.81 7.72
CA LEU A 131 8.02 -8.20 6.30
C LEU A 131 8.24 -9.71 6.11
N ALA A 132 9.17 -10.32 6.82
CA ALA A 132 9.38 -11.76 6.82
C ALA A 132 8.14 -12.52 7.32
N ARG A 133 7.56 -12.06 8.45
CA ARG A 133 6.33 -12.67 9.01
C ARG A 133 5.14 -12.57 8.04
N VAL A 134 5.03 -11.48 7.28
CA VAL A 134 4.00 -11.34 6.24
C VAL A 134 4.32 -12.27 5.06
N ALA A 135 5.56 -12.29 4.57
CA ALA A 135 5.97 -13.13 3.44
C ALA A 135 5.75 -14.64 3.70
N ASP A 136 5.98 -15.07 4.95
CA ASP A 136 5.72 -16.46 5.35
C ASP A 136 4.21 -16.84 5.35
N ARG A 137 3.31 -15.87 5.26
CA ARG A 137 1.86 -16.07 5.43
C ARG A 137 1.02 -15.71 4.21
N THR A 138 1.64 -15.24 3.13
CA THR A 138 0.92 -14.85 1.92
C THR A 138 1.64 -15.31 0.66
N PRO A 139 0.91 -15.78 -0.37
CA PRO A 139 1.46 -15.97 -1.70
C PRO A 139 1.53 -14.65 -2.50
N ALA A 140 0.93 -13.57 -2.02
CA ALA A 140 0.91 -12.29 -2.71
C ALA A 140 2.31 -11.66 -2.80
N CYS A 141 2.56 -10.91 -3.85
CA CYS A 141 3.75 -10.07 -3.95
C CYS A 141 3.73 -8.97 -2.88
N ILE A 142 4.87 -8.68 -2.28
CA ILE A 142 4.98 -7.68 -1.22
C ILE A 142 5.84 -6.50 -1.68
N ILE A 143 5.33 -5.30 -1.49
CA ILE A 143 6.08 -4.05 -1.60
C ILE A 143 6.30 -3.51 -0.19
N ALA A 144 7.57 -3.32 0.19
CA ALA A 144 7.92 -2.75 1.48
C ALA A 144 7.79 -1.23 1.45
N SER A 145 7.21 -0.65 2.50
CA SER A 145 7.11 0.79 2.69
C SER A 145 7.52 1.19 4.10
N GLY A 146 8.12 2.38 4.21
CA GLY A 146 8.57 2.93 5.49
C GLY A 146 10.00 2.53 5.87
N GLY A 147 10.80 3.55 6.19
CA GLY A 147 12.14 3.41 6.77
C GLY A 147 13.28 3.13 5.79
N VAL A 148 13.03 2.74 4.55
CA VAL A 148 14.07 2.45 3.55
C VAL A 148 14.97 3.67 3.34
N ASN A 149 16.29 3.50 3.54
CA ASN A 149 17.23 4.62 3.49
C ASN A 149 18.55 4.32 2.76
N SER A 150 18.81 3.08 2.39
CA SER A 150 20.10 2.68 1.79
C SER A 150 19.92 1.57 0.76
N LEU A 151 20.95 1.38 -0.10
CA LEU A 151 21.01 0.23 -1.00
C LEU A 151 21.08 -1.09 -0.23
N ALA A 152 21.73 -1.10 0.93
CA ALA A 152 21.78 -2.28 1.79
C ALA A 152 20.39 -2.71 2.29
N ASP A 153 19.47 -1.75 2.54
CA ASP A 153 18.08 -2.08 2.85
C ASP A 153 17.39 -2.75 1.66
N ILE A 154 17.61 -2.24 0.44
CA ILE A 154 17.04 -2.85 -0.78
C ILE A 154 17.56 -4.26 -0.99
N GLU A 155 18.86 -4.50 -0.79
CA GLU A 155 19.45 -5.84 -0.88
C GLU A 155 18.89 -6.79 0.17
N ALA A 156 18.70 -6.30 1.40
CA ALA A 156 18.09 -7.09 2.47
C ALA A 156 16.62 -7.44 2.17
N LEU A 157 15.85 -6.52 1.61
CA LEU A 157 14.46 -6.76 1.17
C LEU A 157 14.42 -7.80 0.04
N ARG A 158 15.33 -7.68 -0.93
CA ARG A 158 15.45 -8.67 -2.02
C ARG A 158 15.74 -10.06 -1.48
N ALA A 159 16.61 -10.18 -0.46
CA ALA A 159 16.94 -11.46 0.17
C ALA A 159 15.73 -12.12 0.87
N LEU A 160 14.74 -11.34 1.28
CA LEU A 160 13.45 -11.80 1.84
C LEU A 160 12.41 -12.14 0.77
N GLY A 161 12.73 -12.01 -0.52
CA GLY A 161 11.76 -12.24 -1.61
C GLY A 161 10.75 -11.11 -1.78
N ILE A 162 11.01 -9.93 -1.21
CA ILE A 162 10.15 -8.75 -1.37
C ILE A 162 10.27 -8.22 -2.80
N GLU A 163 9.13 -8.00 -3.47
CA GLU A 163 9.06 -7.60 -4.89
C GLU A 163 9.62 -6.20 -5.13
N GLY A 164 9.37 -5.28 -4.21
CA GLY A 164 9.75 -3.89 -4.38
C GLY A 164 9.78 -3.10 -3.08
N ALA A 165 10.23 -1.85 -3.18
CA ALA A 165 10.25 -0.95 -2.04
C ALA A 165 9.81 0.46 -2.44
N ILE A 166 9.02 1.11 -1.58
CA ILE A 166 8.70 2.53 -1.70
C ILE A 166 9.80 3.32 -0.98
N VAL A 167 10.55 4.09 -1.76
CA VAL A 167 11.62 4.95 -1.27
C VAL A 167 11.16 6.40 -1.39
N GLY A 168 11.05 7.06 -0.25
CA GLY A 168 10.63 8.46 -0.17
C GLY A 168 11.78 9.38 0.21
N LYS A 169 11.88 9.73 1.50
CA LYS A 169 12.84 10.73 2.02
C LYS A 169 14.30 10.47 1.65
N ALA A 170 14.69 9.22 1.46
CA ALA A 170 16.07 8.88 1.07
C ALA A 170 16.47 9.36 -0.33
N LEU A 171 15.51 9.87 -1.13
CA LEU A 171 15.77 10.46 -2.45
C LEU A 171 15.99 11.97 -2.40
N TYR A 172 15.85 12.61 -1.27
CA TYR A 172 16.03 14.05 -1.06
C TYR A 172 17.23 14.31 -0.13
#